data_2892b4a5ef660e0985d28e3629e1c791
#
_entry.id   2892b4a5ef660e0985d28e3629e1c791
#
_cell.length_a   1.000
_cell.length_b   1.000
_cell.length_c   1.000
_cell.angle_alpha   90.00
_cell.angle_beta   90.00
_cell.angle_gamma   90.00
#
_symmetry.space_group_name_H-M   'P 1'
#
loop_
_entity.id
_entity.type
_entity.pdbx_description
1 polymer ?
#
loop_
_entity_poly.entity_id
_entity_poly.type
_entity_poly.pdbx_seq_one_letter_code
_entity_poly.pdbx_strand_id
1 'polypeptide(L)'
;MSNNIVITGQGIISAIGVGKEAVLRSLCEGRTGIGTMKHLNSIHHELPVGEVNLSNDEMKTILGIDRSTEISRTALLGMIALQQAIDESGITTLRQVSTDKHIILISGTTVGGMDLTEQYFGSFDQDDSHIECMRQHDCGSNTELMANHFGLFDECTTISTACSSAANAIILAANLIKAGQADIVVAGGTEALSRFHLNGFNSLQILDKNVCRPFDDERMGLNLGEGAAFIVLEREDEARRRGADIYGYLTGYGNACDAFHQTASSENGDGAFMAMTTAIEMAGLHPEHIDYVNAHGTATPNNDLSESAALKRVFKNQMPPVSSTKCYTGHTTSASGSIEAVISLLAMKHGFVPANLGWKNPMPEGIIPSMGIENHEINHVLCNSFGFGGNDSSLIISRFAATDKENAPKSNIGDITVLAQVEITDESELEEIRNYVKPLEARRMGKIMKSSLLSSLKALEIAGIDTPDAIITATAWGCLDYSERLLKQLQEEGEALLKPTYFMQSTHNTIGSNIAIRLKCHGYNVTYTHGEKSLDWAIRDAKLLIQSGKYKTVLVGVHDEVTPMMRSLMERLGIKVMPSSFYSKAIVMSCGR
;
A
#
# COMPACT_ATOMS: atom_id res chain seq x y z
N MET A 1 19.75 -23.89 -6.01
CA MET A 1 19.20 -22.60 -6.47
C MET A 1 19.22 -21.66 -5.28
N SER A 2 19.72 -20.46 -5.44
CA SER A 2 19.71 -19.44 -4.38
C SER A 2 18.25 -19.05 -4.07
N ASN A 3 17.90 -18.95 -2.78
CA ASN A 3 16.60 -18.45 -2.35
C ASN A 3 16.62 -16.92 -2.10
N ASN A 4 17.76 -16.27 -2.37
CA ASN A 4 17.92 -14.84 -2.17
C ASN A 4 17.16 -14.08 -3.25
N ILE A 5 16.43 -13.06 -2.82
CA ILE A 5 15.72 -12.12 -3.71
C ILE A 5 16.58 -10.88 -3.86
N VAL A 6 16.88 -10.53 -5.09
CA VAL A 6 17.68 -9.34 -5.43
C VAL A 6 16.83 -8.28 -6.12
N ILE A 7 17.30 -7.04 -6.00
CA ILE A 7 16.73 -5.87 -6.67
C ILE A 7 17.64 -5.54 -7.85
N THR A 8 17.11 -5.63 -9.07
CA THR A 8 17.87 -5.45 -10.32
C THR A 8 17.45 -4.24 -11.15
N GLY A 9 16.43 -3.50 -10.70
CA GLY A 9 16.01 -2.24 -11.29
C GLY A 9 15.18 -1.44 -10.32
N GLN A 10 15.18 -0.13 -10.48
CA GLN A 10 14.45 0.80 -9.63
C GLN A 10 14.10 2.08 -10.40
N GLY A 11 12.91 2.59 -10.15
CA GLY A 11 12.47 3.85 -10.71
C GLY A 11 11.66 4.64 -9.69
N ILE A 12 11.75 5.96 -9.74
CA ILE A 12 11.13 6.86 -8.77
C ILE A 12 10.75 8.19 -9.41
N ILE A 13 9.58 8.69 -9.04
CA ILE A 13 9.13 10.07 -9.26
C ILE A 13 8.43 10.56 -8.00
N SER A 14 8.78 11.74 -7.52
CA SER A 14 8.20 12.36 -6.34
C SER A 14 8.38 13.87 -6.36
N ALA A 15 7.87 14.56 -5.37
CA ALA A 15 8.02 16.01 -5.22
C ALA A 15 9.47 16.50 -5.22
N ILE A 16 10.44 15.65 -4.86
CA ILE A 16 11.87 16.00 -4.82
C ILE A 16 12.65 15.62 -6.08
N GLY A 17 11.98 15.07 -7.09
CA GLY A 17 12.60 14.82 -8.38
C GLY A 17 12.03 13.67 -9.17
N VAL A 18 12.39 13.67 -10.45
CA VAL A 18 12.12 12.59 -11.41
C VAL A 18 13.42 11.84 -11.64
N GLY A 19 13.44 10.58 -11.27
CA GLY A 19 14.62 9.71 -11.35
C GLY A 19 15.54 9.84 -10.14
N LYS A 20 16.36 8.81 -9.97
CA LYS A 20 17.25 8.61 -8.80
C LYS A 20 18.23 9.74 -8.57
N GLU A 21 18.83 10.28 -9.62
CA GLU A 21 19.85 11.33 -9.55
C GLU A 21 19.27 12.64 -8.99
N ALA A 22 18.04 13.01 -9.41
CA ALA A 22 17.36 14.20 -8.92
C ALA A 22 16.94 14.03 -7.45
N VAL A 23 16.42 12.85 -7.11
CA VAL A 23 16.03 12.49 -5.74
C VAL A 23 17.27 12.50 -4.82
N LEU A 24 18.37 11.84 -5.21
CA LEU A 24 19.63 11.82 -4.46
C LEU A 24 20.14 13.23 -4.18
N ARG A 25 20.17 14.08 -5.22
CA ARG A 25 20.61 15.48 -5.07
C ARG A 25 19.77 16.21 -4.02
N SER A 26 18.44 16.08 -4.08
CA SER A 26 17.53 16.73 -3.13
C SER A 26 17.72 16.23 -1.70
N LEU A 27 17.96 14.92 -1.51
CA LEU A 27 18.26 14.34 -0.21
C LEU A 27 19.58 14.87 0.37
N CYS A 28 20.65 14.91 -0.44
CA CYS A 28 21.96 15.43 -0.01
C CYS A 28 21.94 16.94 0.28
N GLU A 29 21.14 17.71 -0.47
CA GLU A 29 20.96 19.14 -0.26
C GLU A 29 20.00 19.48 0.90
N GLY A 30 19.32 18.49 1.50
CA GLY A 30 18.28 18.75 2.49
C GLY A 30 17.09 19.54 1.94
N ARG A 31 16.77 19.37 0.65
CA ARG A 31 15.75 20.15 -0.04
C ARG A 31 14.40 19.45 -0.04
N THR A 32 13.43 20.01 0.68
CA THR A 32 12.04 19.53 0.65
C THR A 32 11.36 19.87 -0.68
N GLY A 33 10.47 18.96 -1.13
CA GLY A 33 9.55 19.19 -2.24
C GLY A 33 8.17 19.67 -1.79
N ILE A 34 7.94 19.80 -0.48
CA ILE A 34 6.67 20.25 0.08
C ILE A 34 6.55 21.77 -0.10
N GLY A 35 5.46 22.19 -0.71
CA GLY A 35 5.20 23.60 -1.01
C GLY A 35 3.78 23.87 -1.47
N THR A 36 3.58 25.03 -2.07
CA THR A 36 2.28 25.46 -2.60
C THR A 36 1.84 24.58 -3.77
N MET A 37 0.57 24.18 -3.80
CA MET A 37 -0.05 23.44 -4.90
C MET A 37 0.08 24.22 -6.24
N LYS A 38 0.39 23.49 -7.31
CA LYS A 38 0.51 24.04 -8.67
C LYS A 38 -0.47 23.39 -9.64
N HIS A 39 -0.71 22.09 -9.49
CA HIS A 39 -1.55 21.27 -10.38
C HIS A 39 -2.87 20.87 -9.70
N LEU A 40 -2.84 20.57 -8.39
CA LEU A 40 -4.06 20.29 -7.65
C LEU A 40 -4.85 21.59 -7.43
N ASN A 41 -6.09 21.63 -7.93
CA ASN A 41 -6.99 22.77 -7.76
C ASN A 41 -7.88 22.58 -6.52
N SER A 42 -7.50 23.18 -5.40
CA SER A 42 -8.24 23.17 -4.13
C SER A 42 -8.31 24.58 -3.53
N ILE A 43 -9.33 24.84 -2.71
CA ILE A 43 -9.43 26.10 -1.95
C ILE A 43 -8.43 26.18 -0.79
N HIS A 44 -7.84 25.07 -0.38
CA HIS A 44 -6.94 24.95 0.77
C HIS A 44 -5.50 25.36 0.43
N HIS A 45 -5.32 26.59 -0.05
CA HIS A 45 -3.99 27.13 -0.40
C HIS A 45 -3.05 27.23 0.79
N GLU A 46 -3.56 27.17 2.02
CA GLU A 46 -2.78 27.17 3.26
C GLU A 46 -2.17 25.81 3.61
N LEU A 47 -2.54 24.74 2.89
CA LEU A 47 -2.02 23.40 3.12
C LEU A 47 -0.91 23.08 2.10
N PRO A 48 0.36 23.05 2.51
CA PRO A 48 1.43 22.67 1.61
C PRO A 48 1.39 21.18 1.30
N VAL A 49 1.76 20.82 0.07
CA VAL A 49 1.77 19.44 -0.44
C VAL A 49 3.08 19.11 -1.13
N GLY A 50 3.41 17.83 -1.17
CA GLY A 50 4.52 17.28 -1.96
C GLY A 50 4.06 16.92 -3.37
N GLU A 51 3.90 17.91 -4.24
CA GLU A 51 3.40 17.73 -5.60
C GLU A 51 4.56 17.50 -6.59
N VAL A 52 4.39 16.56 -7.51
CA VAL A 52 5.36 16.34 -8.60
C VAL A 52 5.30 17.52 -9.58
N ASN A 53 6.45 18.15 -9.83
CA ASN A 53 6.52 19.35 -10.66
C ASN A 53 6.49 19.03 -12.18
N LEU A 54 5.54 18.19 -12.59
CA LEU A 54 5.20 17.89 -13.99
C LEU A 54 3.70 17.89 -14.15
N SER A 55 3.22 18.57 -15.18
CA SER A 55 1.82 18.49 -15.61
C SER A 55 1.52 17.13 -16.26
N ASN A 56 0.25 16.77 -16.38
CA ASN A 56 -0.16 15.55 -17.08
C ASN A 56 0.30 15.55 -18.54
N ASP A 57 0.29 16.71 -19.22
CA ASP A 57 0.73 16.82 -20.61
C ASP A 57 2.24 16.64 -20.78
N GLU A 58 3.04 17.11 -19.83
CA GLU A 58 4.49 16.87 -19.81
C GLU A 58 4.78 15.39 -19.59
N MET A 59 4.07 14.74 -18.65
CA MET A 59 4.19 13.31 -18.42
C MET A 59 3.79 12.48 -19.63
N LYS A 60 2.66 12.81 -20.28
CA LYS A 60 2.26 12.17 -21.56
C LYS A 60 3.33 12.33 -22.62
N THR A 61 3.93 13.51 -22.75
CA THR A 61 5.00 13.77 -23.71
C THR A 61 6.22 12.88 -23.46
N ILE A 62 6.63 12.72 -22.19
CA ILE A 62 7.74 11.83 -21.79
C ILE A 62 7.42 10.37 -22.18
N LEU A 63 6.19 9.94 -21.96
CA LEU A 63 5.73 8.57 -22.22
C LEU A 63 5.34 8.29 -23.69
N GLY A 64 5.38 9.30 -24.58
CA GLY A 64 4.96 9.15 -25.97
C GLY A 64 3.45 8.94 -26.14
N ILE A 65 2.65 9.40 -25.18
CA ILE A 65 1.18 9.29 -25.17
C ILE A 65 0.58 10.55 -25.82
N ASP A 66 -0.46 10.38 -26.63
CA ASP A 66 -1.18 11.51 -27.24
C ASP A 66 -1.81 12.38 -26.14
N ARG A 67 -1.64 13.70 -26.24
CA ARG A 67 -2.14 14.65 -25.24
C ARG A 67 -3.66 14.63 -25.06
N SER A 68 -4.39 14.26 -26.11
CA SER A 68 -5.85 14.13 -26.08
C SER A 68 -6.35 12.91 -25.31
N THR A 69 -5.48 11.92 -25.05
CA THR A 69 -5.85 10.72 -24.30
C THR A 69 -6.11 11.07 -22.83
N GLU A 70 -7.28 10.75 -22.32
CA GLU A 70 -7.60 10.90 -20.90
C GLU A 70 -7.00 9.73 -20.11
N ILE A 71 -6.01 10.02 -19.28
CA ILE A 71 -5.34 9.05 -18.40
C ILE A 71 -5.20 9.68 -17.02
N SER A 72 -5.47 8.90 -15.97
CA SER A 72 -5.34 9.32 -14.59
C SER A 72 -3.89 9.73 -14.26
N ARG A 73 -3.74 10.75 -13.44
CA ARG A 73 -2.43 11.17 -12.95
C ARG A 73 -1.71 10.05 -12.20
N THR A 74 -2.45 9.22 -11.45
CA THR A 74 -1.95 8.02 -10.78
C THR A 74 -1.25 7.08 -11.77
N ALA A 75 -1.89 6.77 -12.91
CA ALA A 75 -1.29 5.91 -13.93
C ALA A 75 -0.08 6.56 -14.60
N LEU A 76 -0.13 7.87 -14.90
CA LEU A 76 1.01 8.60 -15.51
C LEU A 76 2.25 8.60 -14.61
N LEU A 77 2.09 8.89 -13.32
CA LEU A 77 3.18 8.82 -12.35
C LEU A 77 3.77 7.40 -12.28
N GLY A 78 2.90 6.39 -12.22
CA GLY A 78 3.30 4.99 -12.22
C GLY A 78 4.07 4.58 -13.46
N MET A 79 3.61 4.98 -14.66
CA MET A 79 4.28 4.68 -15.93
C MET A 79 5.69 5.28 -15.99
N ILE A 80 5.90 6.52 -15.51
CA ILE A 80 7.24 7.14 -15.49
C ILE A 80 8.19 6.36 -14.57
N ALA A 81 7.74 5.98 -13.38
CA ALA A 81 8.58 5.18 -12.46
C ALA A 81 8.84 3.77 -13.01
N LEU A 82 7.82 3.13 -13.62
CA LEU A 82 7.97 1.83 -14.28
C LEU A 82 8.97 1.87 -15.43
N GLN A 83 8.89 2.89 -16.31
CA GLN A 83 9.84 3.05 -17.42
C GLN A 83 11.28 3.02 -16.92
N GLN A 84 11.59 3.78 -15.86
CA GLN A 84 12.93 3.82 -15.27
C GLN A 84 13.37 2.45 -14.72
N ALA A 85 12.48 1.76 -13.98
CA ALA A 85 12.79 0.45 -13.42
C ALA A 85 12.99 -0.63 -14.51
N ILE A 86 12.17 -0.60 -15.55
CA ILE A 86 12.25 -1.48 -16.72
C ILE A 86 13.56 -1.26 -17.47
N ASP A 87 13.89 0.00 -17.77
CA ASP A 87 15.11 0.35 -18.51
C ASP A 87 16.37 -0.04 -17.73
N GLU A 88 16.40 0.23 -16.42
CA GLU A 88 17.55 -0.11 -15.58
C GLU A 88 17.75 -1.61 -15.44
N SER A 89 16.67 -2.38 -15.31
CA SER A 89 16.75 -3.84 -15.14
C SER A 89 17.08 -4.60 -16.42
N GLY A 90 16.88 -3.99 -17.59
CA GLY A 90 17.07 -4.63 -18.89
C GLY A 90 16.04 -5.72 -19.21
N ILE A 91 14.88 -5.77 -18.53
CA ILE A 91 13.86 -6.82 -18.75
C ILE A 91 13.22 -6.75 -20.13
N THR A 92 13.20 -5.59 -20.79
CA THR A 92 12.74 -5.46 -22.20
C THR A 92 13.61 -6.30 -23.13
N THR A 93 14.93 -6.20 -23.00
CA THR A 93 15.88 -7.02 -23.79
C THR A 93 15.75 -8.49 -23.45
N LEU A 94 15.57 -8.82 -22.14
CA LEU A 94 15.34 -10.20 -21.71
C LEU A 94 14.09 -10.79 -22.37
N ARG A 95 12.97 -10.03 -22.40
CA ARG A 95 11.70 -10.48 -23.01
C ARG A 95 11.83 -10.79 -24.50
N GLN A 96 12.69 -10.05 -25.22
CA GLN A 96 12.95 -10.28 -26.64
C GLN A 96 13.71 -11.60 -26.93
N VAL A 97 14.58 -12.03 -25.99
CA VAL A 97 15.42 -13.22 -26.16
C VAL A 97 14.91 -14.45 -25.40
N SER A 98 13.99 -14.28 -24.47
CA SER A 98 13.47 -15.34 -23.58
C SER A 98 11.99 -15.09 -23.30
N THR A 99 11.13 -15.74 -24.08
CA THR A 99 9.66 -15.60 -23.96
C THR A 99 9.06 -16.51 -22.88
N ASP A 100 9.86 -17.41 -22.31
CA ASP A 100 9.45 -18.39 -21.29
C ASP A 100 9.47 -17.83 -19.86
N LYS A 101 9.97 -16.61 -19.65
CA LYS A 101 10.02 -15.98 -18.36
C LYS A 101 8.65 -15.40 -17.96
N HIS A 102 8.19 -15.75 -16.76
CA HIS A 102 6.94 -15.25 -16.20
C HIS A 102 7.20 -13.95 -15.43
N ILE A 103 6.70 -12.83 -15.98
CA ILE A 103 6.91 -11.47 -15.47
C ILE A 103 5.58 -10.91 -14.97
N ILE A 104 5.53 -10.48 -13.71
CA ILE A 104 4.33 -9.96 -13.06
C ILE A 104 4.52 -8.50 -12.65
N LEU A 105 3.48 -7.67 -12.81
CA LEU A 105 3.38 -6.32 -12.23
C LEU A 105 2.48 -6.34 -10.99
N ILE A 106 2.99 -5.82 -9.86
CA ILE A 106 2.18 -5.63 -8.65
C ILE A 106 2.25 -4.16 -8.25
N SER A 107 1.11 -3.48 -8.25
CA SER A 107 1.03 -2.06 -7.90
C SER A 107 0.19 -1.84 -6.64
N GLY A 108 0.65 -0.95 -5.77
CA GLY A 108 -0.13 -0.42 -4.66
C GLY A 108 -0.76 0.92 -5.03
N THR A 109 -2.07 1.06 -4.81
CA THR A 109 -2.78 2.35 -4.88
C THR A 109 -4.01 2.33 -4.00
N THR A 110 -4.41 3.49 -3.43
CA THR A 110 -5.57 3.56 -2.53
C THR A 110 -6.82 4.09 -3.21
N VAL A 111 -6.68 4.90 -4.24
CA VAL A 111 -7.82 5.57 -4.89
C VAL A 111 -7.86 5.42 -6.41
N GLY A 112 -6.87 4.76 -7.01
CA GLY A 112 -6.87 4.55 -8.47
C GLY A 112 -6.98 5.86 -9.26
N GLY A 113 -7.98 5.96 -10.14
CA GLY A 113 -8.24 7.13 -10.98
C GLY A 113 -9.19 8.15 -10.37
N MET A 114 -9.15 8.34 -9.05
CA MET A 114 -9.99 9.30 -8.32
C MET A 114 -9.84 10.73 -8.84
N ASP A 115 -8.66 11.13 -9.29
CA ASP A 115 -8.38 12.44 -9.87
C ASP A 115 -9.29 12.74 -11.09
N LEU A 116 -9.47 11.77 -11.99
CA LEU A 116 -10.42 11.89 -13.10
C LEU A 116 -11.85 11.82 -12.62
N THR A 117 -12.17 10.92 -11.72
CA THR A 117 -13.52 10.75 -11.19
C THR A 117 -14.02 12.03 -10.53
N GLU A 118 -13.24 12.64 -9.63
CA GLU A 118 -13.65 13.88 -8.94
C GLU A 118 -13.78 15.07 -9.89
N GLN A 119 -12.95 15.11 -10.96
CA GLN A 119 -13.01 16.15 -11.97
C GLN A 119 -14.34 16.15 -12.73
N TYR A 120 -14.83 14.97 -13.06
CA TYR A 120 -16.04 14.82 -13.89
C TYR A 120 -17.28 14.35 -13.13
N PHE A 121 -17.20 14.15 -11.82
CA PHE A 121 -18.27 13.59 -11.00
C PHE A 121 -19.62 14.31 -11.21
N GLY A 122 -19.61 15.65 -11.30
CA GLY A 122 -20.81 16.44 -11.51
C GLY A 122 -21.43 16.33 -12.92
N SER A 123 -20.68 15.86 -13.92
CA SER A 123 -21.21 15.69 -15.28
C SER A 123 -21.86 14.32 -15.50
N PHE A 124 -21.53 13.32 -14.70
CA PHE A 124 -21.99 11.94 -14.90
C PHE A 124 -23.52 11.77 -14.86
N ASP A 125 -24.24 12.64 -14.14
CA ASP A 125 -25.70 12.66 -14.13
C ASP A 125 -26.31 13.51 -15.27
N GLN A 126 -25.50 14.29 -16.00
CA GLN A 126 -25.97 15.24 -17.00
C GLN A 126 -25.81 14.74 -18.44
N ASP A 127 -24.65 14.14 -18.73
CA ASP A 127 -24.33 13.65 -20.07
C ASP A 127 -23.28 12.52 -20.04
N ASP A 128 -22.96 11.96 -21.21
CA ASP A 128 -21.98 10.88 -21.37
C ASP A 128 -20.60 11.36 -21.84
N SER A 129 -20.34 12.66 -21.91
CA SER A 129 -19.13 13.22 -22.54
C SER A 129 -17.84 12.71 -21.89
N HIS A 130 -17.85 12.42 -20.60
CA HIS A 130 -16.68 11.95 -19.83
C HIS A 130 -16.92 10.61 -19.13
N ILE A 131 -17.98 9.88 -19.47
CA ILE A 131 -18.34 8.64 -18.78
C ILE A 131 -17.24 7.56 -18.92
N GLU A 132 -16.49 7.56 -20.03
CA GLU A 132 -15.39 6.62 -20.26
C GLU A 132 -14.27 6.74 -19.19
N CYS A 133 -14.10 7.90 -18.55
CA CYS A 133 -13.16 8.08 -17.44
C CYS A 133 -13.44 7.14 -16.26
N MET A 134 -14.71 6.73 -16.07
CA MET A 134 -15.11 5.79 -15.04
C MET A 134 -14.49 4.40 -15.18
N ARG A 135 -14.03 4.02 -16.39
CA ARG A 135 -13.26 2.78 -16.61
C ARG A 135 -11.89 2.81 -15.91
N GLN A 136 -11.42 3.98 -15.52
CA GLN A 136 -10.16 4.16 -14.80
C GLN A 136 -10.37 4.41 -13.31
N HIS A 137 -11.62 4.43 -12.82
CA HIS A 137 -11.92 4.73 -11.42
C HIS A 137 -11.31 3.71 -10.46
N ASP A 138 -11.48 2.42 -10.76
CA ASP A 138 -10.97 1.37 -9.87
C ASP A 138 -9.43 1.28 -9.90
N CYS A 139 -8.89 0.79 -8.78
CA CYS A 139 -7.45 0.67 -8.59
C CYS A 139 -6.80 -0.29 -9.61
N GLY A 140 -7.49 -1.38 -9.95
CA GLY A 140 -7.00 -2.41 -10.87
C GLY A 140 -6.81 -1.89 -12.28
N SER A 141 -7.75 -1.08 -12.76
CA SER A 141 -7.68 -0.48 -14.11
C SER A 141 -6.43 0.37 -14.29
N ASN A 142 -5.98 1.09 -13.27
CA ASN A 142 -4.73 1.87 -13.32
C ASN A 142 -3.52 0.95 -13.47
N THR A 143 -3.49 -0.18 -12.78
CA THR A 143 -2.42 -1.17 -12.93
C THR A 143 -2.44 -1.82 -14.32
N GLU A 144 -3.63 -2.15 -14.85
CA GLU A 144 -3.78 -2.69 -16.20
C GLU A 144 -3.35 -1.68 -17.27
N LEU A 145 -3.69 -0.38 -17.11
CA LEU A 145 -3.22 0.67 -18.03
C LEU A 145 -1.69 0.73 -18.08
N MET A 146 -1.04 0.70 -16.93
CA MET A 146 0.42 0.66 -16.83
C MET A 146 0.98 -0.61 -17.48
N ALA A 147 0.43 -1.78 -17.18
CA ALA A 147 0.88 -3.05 -17.75
C ALA A 147 0.74 -3.08 -19.28
N ASN A 148 -0.40 -2.62 -19.79
CA ASN A 148 -0.70 -2.58 -21.21
C ASN A 148 0.20 -1.60 -21.99
N HIS A 149 0.55 -0.45 -21.37
CA HIS A 149 1.45 0.52 -21.99
C HIS A 149 2.82 -0.08 -22.35
N PHE A 150 3.36 -0.93 -21.46
CA PHE A 150 4.67 -1.57 -21.70
C PHE A 150 4.57 -2.90 -22.44
N GLY A 151 3.46 -3.64 -22.34
CA GLY A 151 3.26 -4.92 -23.01
C GLY A 151 4.27 -6.02 -22.60
N LEU A 152 4.83 -5.93 -21.40
CA LEU A 152 5.89 -6.83 -20.90
C LEU A 152 5.39 -7.88 -19.89
N PHE A 153 4.24 -7.64 -19.29
CA PHE A 153 3.76 -8.40 -18.15
C PHE A 153 2.79 -9.50 -18.56
N ASP A 154 2.95 -10.70 -18.03
CA ASP A 154 2.06 -11.83 -18.24
C ASP A 154 0.82 -11.75 -17.34
N GLU A 155 0.99 -11.21 -16.14
CA GLU A 155 -0.06 -10.98 -15.17
C GLU A 155 0.17 -9.63 -14.46
N CYS A 156 -0.91 -9.06 -13.92
CA CYS A 156 -0.81 -7.94 -13.02
C CYS A 156 -1.86 -8.01 -11.91
N THR A 157 -1.57 -7.36 -10.78
CA THR A 157 -2.51 -7.23 -9.66
C THR A 157 -2.29 -5.95 -8.88
N THR A 158 -3.29 -5.60 -8.07
CA THR A 158 -3.30 -4.37 -7.28
C THR A 158 -3.61 -4.66 -5.83
N ILE A 159 -2.83 -4.05 -4.93
CA ILE A 159 -2.98 -4.12 -3.48
C ILE A 159 -3.40 -2.74 -2.96
N SER A 160 -4.36 -2.72 -2.03
CA SER A 160 -4.80 -1.51 -1.35
C SER A 160 -4.88 -1.75 0.16
N THR A 161 -3.78 -1.43 0.85
CA THR A 161 -3.64 -1.52 2.32
C THR A 161 -3.23 -0.17 2.90
N ALA A 162 -3.91 0.90 2.45
CA ALA A 162 -3.60 2.27 2.82
C ALA A 162 -2.10 2.59 2.60
N CYS A 163 -1.41 3.18 3.59
CA CYS A 163 -0.02 3.63 3.44
C CYS A 163 1.01 2.49 3.31
N SER A 164 0.64 1.24 3.56
CA SER A 164 1.52 0.06 3.40
C SER A 164 1.34 -0.67 2.06
N SER A 165 0.52 -0.16 1.13
CA SER A 165 0.19 -0.85 -0.13
C SER A 165 1.42 -1.25 -0.94
N ALA A 166 2.34 -0.34 -1.20
CA ALA A 166 3.57 -0.62 -1.95
C ALA A 166 4.51 -1.60 -1.22
N ALA A 167 4.62 -1.50 0.10
CA ALA A 167 5.39 -2.45 0.90
C ALA A 167 4.79 -3.86 0.79
N ASN A 168 3.47 -4.00 0.85
CA ASN A 168 2.78 -5.28 0.66
C ASN A 168 2.88 -5.80 -0.77
N ALA A 169 2.91 -4.93 -1.79
CA ALA A 169 3.22 -5.32 -3.16
C ALA A 169 4.62 -5.95 -3.28
N ILE A 170 5.62 -5.38 -2.61
CA ILE A 170 6.99 -5.91 -2.55
C ILE A 170 7.03 -7.26 -1.78
N ILE A 171 6.28 -7.39 -0.69
CA ILE A 171 6.16 -8.63 0.09
C ILE A 171 5.55 -9.75 -0.77
N LEU A 172 4.44 -9.47 -1.46
CA LEU A 172 3.81 -10.44 -2.36
C LEU A 172 4.76 -10.87 -3.47
N ALA A 173 5.48 -9.91 -4.07
CA ALA A 173 6.48 -10.20 -5.11
C ALA A 173 7.52 -11.20 -4.64
N ALA A 174 8.09 -11.00 -3.45
CA ALA A 174 9.06 -11.92 -2.87
C ALA A 174 8.46 -13.31 -2.60
N ASN A 175 7.22 -13.38 -2.12
CA ASN A 175 6.52 -14.65 -1.89
C ASN A 175 6.30 -15.43 -3.19
N LEU A 176 5.87 -14.76 -4.27
CA LEU A 176 5.66 -15.39 -5.59
C LEU A 176 6.97 -15.92 -6.18
N ILE A 177 8.06 -15.16 -6.09
CA ILE A 177 9.38 -15.58 -6.59
C ILE A 177 9.91 -16.77 -5.78
N LYS A 178 9.82 -16.72 -4.44
CA LYS A 178 10.25 -17.82 -3.56
C LYS A 178 9.46 -19.11 -3.81
N ALA A 179 8.18 -18.99 -4.12
CA ALA A 179 7.31 -20.11 -4.47
C ALA A 179 7.50 -20.61 -5.90
N GLY A 180 8.34 -19.99 -6.72
CA GLY A 180 8.55 -20.35 -8.12
C GLY A 180 7.33 -20.05 -9.02
N GLN A 181 6.45 -19.14 -8.57
CA GLN A 181 5.26 -18.75 -9.32
C GLN A 181 5.49 -17.51 -10.22
N ALA A 182 6.64 -16.88 -10.12
CA ALA A 182 7.12 -15.84 -11.02
C ALA A 182 8.64 -15.91 -11.12
N ASP A 183 9.19 -15.56 -12.27
CA ASP A 183 10.63 -15.41 -12.47
C ASP A 183 11.09 -14.00 -12.09
N ILE A 184 10.34 -13.00 -12.52
CA ILE A 184 10.60 -11.58 -12.27
C ILE A 184 9.29 -10.91 -11.84
N VAL A 185 9.36 -10.06 -10.84
CA VAL A 185 8.22 -9.24 -10.43
C VAL A 185 8.65 -7.79 -10.33
N VAL A 186 7.92 -6.92 -11.00
CA VAL A 186 8.03 -5.47 -10.82
C VAL A 186 6.99 -5.06 -9.79
N ALA A 187 7.44 -4.56 -8.65
CA ALA A 187 6.57 -4.26 -7.52
C ALA A 187 6.81 -2.86 -6.97
N GLY A 188 5.75 -2.19 -6.59
CA GLY A 188 5.81 -0.86 -6.02
C GLY A 188 4.44 -0.24 -5.83
N GLY A 189 4.35 1.07 -5.94
CA GLY A 189 3.08 1.79 -5.82
C GLY A 189 3.11 3.15 -6.49
N THR A 190 1.93 3.66 -6.72
CA THR A 190 1.69 4.97 -7.34
C THR A 190 0.45 5.61 -6.72
N GLU A 191 0.52 6.90 -6.46
CA GLU A 191 -0.61 7.67 -5.95
C GLU A 191 -0.52 9.12 -6.41
N ALA A 192 -1.63 9.65 -6.91
CA ALA A 192 -1.77 11.06 -7.23
C ALA A 192 -2.42 11.82 -6.09
N LEU A 193 -2.09 13.09 -5.97
CA LEU A 193 -2.87 14.03 -5.17
C LEU A 193 -4.26 14.21 -5.79
N SER A 194 -5.28 14.26 -4.94
CA SER A 194 -6.66 14.56 -5.33
C SER A 194 -7.35 15.43 -4.27
N ARG A 195 -8.39 16.12 -4.66
CA ARG A 195 -9.25 16.86 -3.72
C ARG A 195 -9.91 15.90 -2.72
N PHE A 196 -10.26 14.71 -3.19
CA PHE A 196 -10.79 13.64 -2.35
C PHE A 196 -9.85 13.30 -1.19
N HIS A 197 -8.56 13.05 -1.51
CA HIS A 197 -7.54 12.79 -0.49
C HIS A 197 -7.30 14.00 0.41
N LEU A 198 -7.01 15.16 -0.18
CA LEU A 198 -6.69 16.37 0.59
C LEU A 198 -7.80 16.70 1.61
N ASN A 199 -9.03 16.71 1.16
CA ASN A 199 -10.17 17.04 2.00
C ASN A 199 -10.52 15.91 2.98
N GLY A 200 -10.34 14.65 2.57
CA GLY A 200 -10.47 13.51 3.46
C GLY A 200 -9.54 13.63 4.67
N PHE A 201 -8.24 13.81 4.43
CA PHE A 201 -7.25 13.98 5.49
C PHE A 201 -7.45 15.27 6.29
N ASN A 202 -7.85 16.38 5.63
CA ASN A 202 -8.16 17.63 6.30
C ASN A 202 -9.35 17.47 7.27
N SER A 203 -10.36 16.70 6.90
CA SER A 203 -11.51 16.41 7.77
C SER A 203 -11.13 15.66 9.07
N LEU A 204 -10.02 14.90 9.03
CA LEU A 204 -9.46 14.23 10.20
C LEU A 204 -8.60 15.15 11.08
N GLN A 205 -8.35 16.39 10.65
CA GLN A 205 -7.51 17.37 11.36
C GLN A 205 -6.08 16.90 11.64
N ILE A 206 -5.47 16.19 10.68
CA ILE A 206 -4.13 15.64 10.78
C ILE A 206 -3.16 16.20 9.73
N LEU A 207 -3.53 17.29 9.06
CA LEU A 207 -2.65 18.03 8.14
C LEU A 207 -1.97 19.21 8.85
N ASP A 208 -0.67 19.41 8.55
CA ASP A 208 0.07 20.58 9.02
C ASP A 208 0.01 21.71 7.96
N LYS A 209 -0.13 22.95 8.42
CA LYS A 209 -0.05 24.17 7.60
C LYS A 209 1.39 24.61 7.30
N ASN A 210 2.35 23.97 7.94
CA ASN A 210 3.78 24.11 7.69
C ASN A 210 4.34 22.80 7.13
N VAL A 211 5.61 22.80 6.73
CA VAL A 211 6.30 21.54 6.39
C VAL A 211 6.33 20.65 7.62
N CYS A 212 5.91 19.42 7.45
CA CYS A 212 5.80 18.44 8.52
C CYS A 212 7.17 18.17 9.18
N ARG A 213 7.12 17.91 10.49
CA ARG A 213 8.32 17.72 11.34
C ARG A 213 8.20 16.38 12.09
N PRO A 214 8.50 15.26 11.45
CA PRO A 214 8.39 13.96 12.10
C PRO A 214 9.17 13.91 13.42
N PHE A 215 8.58 13.33 14.45
CA PHE A 215 9.15 13.15 15.79
C PHE A 215 9.48 14.45 16.56
N ASP A 216 9.03 15.61 16.09
CA ASP A 216 9.15 16.88 16.80
C ASP A 216 7.98 17.06 17.79
N ASP A 217 8.24 17.66 18.97
CA ASP A 217 7.19 17.87 19.98
C ASP A 217 6.10 18.85 19.50
N GLU A 218 6.46 19.81 18.67
CA GLU A 218 5.53 20.80 18.11
C GLU A 218 4.91 20.39 16.76
N ARG A 219 5.01 19.10 16.38
CA ARG A 219 4.39 18.61 15.16
C ARG A 219 2.88 18.69 15.21
N MET A 220 2.26 19.08 14.13
CA MET A 220 0.79 19.24 14.06
C MET A 220 0.11 18.26 13.12
N GLY A 221 0.88 17.56 12.26
CA GLY A 221 0.33 16.64 11.29
C GLY A 221 1.26 16.42 10.10
N LEU A 222 0.74 15.73 9.11
CA LEU A 222 1.43 15.41 7.87
C LEU A 222 1.16 16.46 6.77
N ASN A 223 1.98 16.43 5.72
CA ASN A 223 1.61 17.00 4.43
C ASN A 223 1.39 15.86 3.44
N LEU A 224 0.33 15.93 2.65
CA LEU A 224 0.15 14.96 1.58
C LEU A 224 1.20 15.15 0.47
N GLY A 225 1.54 14.07 -0.18
CA GLY A 225 2.40 14.05 -1.37
C GLY A 225 1.86 13.11 -2.42
N GLU A 226 2.41 13.21 -3.62
CA GLU A 226 2.17 12.28 -4.72
C GLU A 226 3.48 11.74 -5.25
N GLY A 227 3.41 10.63 -5.95
CA GLY A 227 4.57 10.02 -6.58
C GLY A 227 4.37 8.54 -6.86
N ALA A 228 5.40 7.95 -7.41
CA ALA A 228 5.46 6.52 -7.67
C ALA A 228 6.90 6.02 -7.54
N ALA A 229 7.04 4.78 -7.13
CA ALA A 229 8.29 4.06 -7.28
C ALA A 229 8.01 2.57 -7.49
N PHE A 230 8.86 1.94 -8.30
CA PHE A 230 8.83 0.52 -8.58
C PHE A 230 10.25 -0.06 -8.50
N ILE A 231 10.35 -1.28 -8.00
CA ILE A 231 11.59 -2.07 -7.98
C ILE A 231 11.37 -3.38 -8.75
N VAL A 232 12.42 -3.86 -9.40
CA VAL A 232 12.42 -5.15 -10.10
C VAL A 232 13.07 -6.19 -9.19
N LEU A 233 12.34 -7.25 -8.91
CA LEU A 233 12.73 -8.34 -8.03
C LEU A 233 12.85 -9.64 -8.80
N GLU A 234 13.90 -10.41 -8.52
CA GLU A 234 14.12 -11.73 -9.09
C GLU A 234 15.05 -12.57 -8.20
N ARG A 235 15.24 -13.85 -8.51
CA ARG A 235 16.21 -14.67 -7.79
C ARG A 235 17.63 -14.30 -8.15
N GLU A 236 18.52 -14.35 -7.18
CA GLU A 236 19.95 -14.01 -7.35
C GLU A 236 20.65 -14.84 -8.43
N ASP A 237 20.40 -16.15 -8.47
CA ASP A 237 21.02 -17.04 -9.47
C ASP A 237 20.59 -16.71 -10.91
N GLU A 238 19.31 -16.31 -11.10
CA GLU A 238 18.78 -15.85 -12.38
C GLU A 238 19.36 -14.49 -12.78
N ALA A 239 19.38 -13.53 -11.86
CA ALA A 239 19.95 -12.20 -12.09
C ALA A 239 21.43 -12.28 -12.52
N ARG A 240 22.23 -13.09 -11.78
CA ARG A 240 23.64 -13.30 -12.13
C ARG A 240 23.82 -14.00 -13.46
N ARG A 241 22.97 -15.01 -13.78
CA ARG A 241 23.02 -15.74 -15.04
C ARG A 241 22.78 -14.84 -16.25
N ARG A 242 21.87 -13.86 -16.15
CA ARG A 242 21.58 -12.90 -17.21
C ARG A 242 22.49 -11.66 -17.20
N GLY A 243 23.39 -11.55 -16.23
CA GLY A 243 24.34 -10.43 -16.10
C GLY A 243 23.72 -9.13 -15.63
N ALA A 244 22.62 -9.21 -14.85
CA ALA A 244 21.99 -8.02 -14.29
C ALA A 244 22.82 -7.40 -13.17
N ASP A 245 22.77 -6.08 -13.07
CA ASP A 245 23.29 -5.37 -11.90
C ASP A 245 22.40 -5.63 -10.68
N ILE A 246 23.01 -5.86 -9.53
CA ILE A 246 22.31 -6.07 -8.25
C ILE A 246 22.51 -4.82 -7.38
N TYR A 247 21.42 -4.14 -7.08
CA TYR A 247 21.44 -2.91 -6.29
C TYR A 247 21.27 -3.16 -4.78
N GLY A 248 20.72 -4.31 -4.42
CA GLY A 248 20.48 -4.72 -3.05
C GLY A 248 19.72 -6.04 -2.98
N TYR A 249 19.48 -6.50 -1.77
CA TYR A 249 18.77 -7.73 -1.45
C TYR A 249 17.54 -7.41 -0.58
N LEU A 250 16.41 -8.02 -0.87
CA LEU A 250 15.27 -8.05 0.04
C LEU A 250 15.43 -9.27 0.94
N THR A 251 16.06 -9.08 2.10
CA THR A 251 16.44 -10.18 2.98
C THR A 251 15.38 -10.56 3.99
N GLY A 252 14.52 -9.61 4.37
CA GLY A 252 13.44 -9.86 5.32
C GLY A 252 12.25 -8.93 5.08
N TYR A 253 11.08 -9.38 5.54
CA TYR A 253 9.87 -8.60 5.54
C TYR A 253 8.87 -9.12 6.56
N GLY A 254 8.02 -8.23 7.05
CA GLY A 254 6.95 -8.54 7.98
C GLY A 254 5.69 -7.75 7.64
N ASN A 255 4.55 -8.41 7.79
CA ASN A 255 3.23 -7.79 7.77
C ASN A 255 2.49 -8.24 9.02
N ALA A 256 1.83 -7.29 9.68
CA ALA A 256 0.99 -7.52 10.85
C ALA A 256 -0.20 -6.56 10.84
N CYS A 257 -1.21 -6.87 11.61
CA CYS A 257 -2.33 -5.98 11.84
C CYS A 257 -2.34 -5.49 13.29
N ASP A 258 -2.34 -4.17 13.48
CA ASP A 258 -2.44 -3.58 14.82
C ASP A 258 -3.78 -3.91 15.51
N ALA A 259 -4.83 -4.17 14.73
CA ALA A 259 -6.17 -4.61 15.16
C ALA A 259 -6.74 -3.76 16.32
N PHE A 260 -6.39 -2.48 16.37
CA PHE A 260 -6.74 -1.55 17.45
C PHE A 260 -7.87 -0.60 17.06
N HIS A 261 -7.67 0.21 16.02
CA HIS A 261 -8.62 1.23 15.56
C HIS A 261 -8.48 1.44 14.05
N GLN A 262 -9.51 2.02 13.40
CA GLN A 262 -9.54 2.22 11.94
C GLN A 262 -8.48 3.22 11.44
N THR A 263 -8.11 4.22 12.25
CA THR A 263 -7.19 5.29 11.83
C THR A 263 -6.10 5.61 12.86
N ALA A 264 -6.23 5.14 14.09
CA ALA A 264 -5.25 5.36 15.15
C ALA A 264 -4.44 4.10 15.40
N SER A 265 -3.14 4.26 15.63
CA SER A 265 -2.25 3.18 16.07
C SER A 265 -2.36 2.98 17.59
N SER A 266 -2.11 1.75 18.05
CA SER A 266 -2.05 1.41 19.47
C SER A 266 -0.95 2.19 20.18
N GLU A 267 -1.13 2.48 21.47
CA GLU A 267 -0.18 3.30 22.25
C GLU A 267 1.23 2.69 22.28
N ASN A 268 1.32 1.36 22.32
CA ASN A 268 2.59 0.62 22.36
C ASN A 268 3.15 0.29 20.96
N GLY A 269 2.43 0.60 19.89
CA GLY A 269 2.79 0.25 18.51
C GLY A 269 2.88 -1.25 18.29
N ASP A 270 1.85 -2.01 18.70
CA ASP A 270 1.90 -3.47 18.70
C ASP A 270 2.01 -4.05 17.31
N GLY A 271 1.25 -3.55 16.32
CA GLY A 271 1.36 -3.96 14.93
C GLY A 271 2.73 -3.63 14.32
N ALA A 272 3.20 -2.39 14.53
CA ALA A 272 4.53 -1.95 14.09
C ALA A 272 5.65 -2.81 14.69
N PHE A 273 5.58 -3.10 15.99
CA PHE A 273 6.54 -3.98 16.66
C PHE A 273 6.57 -5.39 16.05
N MET A 274 5.41 -5.98 15.78
CA MET A 274 5.32 -7.31 15.17
C MET A 274 5.84 -7.32 13.73
N ALA A 275 5.52 -6.29 12.93
CA ALA A 275 6.03 -6.19 11.55
C ALA A 275 7.55 -6.07 11.52
N MET A 276 8.14 -5.19 12.35
CA MET A 276 9.59 -5.00 12.44
C MET A 276 10.31 -6.24 12.93
N THR A 277 9.86 -6.86 14.02
CA THR A 277 10.49 -8.06 14.57
C THR A 277 10.43 -9.22 13.59
N THR A 278 9.29 -9.44 12.94
CA THR A 278 9.15 -10.46 11.89
C THR A 278 10.13 -10.23 10.73
N ALA A 279 10.30 -8.98 10.28
CA ALA A 279 11.22 -8.65 9.19
C ALA A 279 12.69 -8.93 9.58
N ILE A 280 13.10 -8.52 10.79
CA ILE A 280 14.46 -8.74 11.31
C ILE A 280 14.74 -10.23 11.49
N GLU A 281 13.81 -10.98 12.09
CA GLU A 281 13.93 -12.43 12.28
C GLU A 281 14.02 -13.18 10.95
N MET A 282 13.19 -12.78 9.96
CA MET A 282 13.22 -13.38 8.62
C MET A 282 14.53 -13.15 7.91
N ALA A 283 15.15 -11.97 8.07
CA ALA A 283 16.47 -11.67 7.53
C ALA A 283 17.60 -12.45 8.24
N GLY A 284 17.31 -13.11 9.36
CA GLY A 284 18.32 -13.79 10.17
C GLY A 284 19.21 -12.83 10.95
N LEU A 285 18.74 -11.60 11.14
CA LEU A 285 19.48 -10.54 11.82
C LEU A 285 19.02 -10.41 13.28
N HIS A 286 19.81 -9.67 14.04
CA HIS A 286 19.44 -9.12 15.33
C HIS A 286 19.27 -7.60 15.20
N PRO A 287 18.53 -6.93 16.11
CA PRO A 287 18.32 -5.48 16.04
C PRO A 287 19.61 -4.66 15.92
N GLU A 288 20.70 -5.08 16.56
CA GLU A 288 22.02 -4.41 16.51
C GLU A 288 22.70 -4.43 15.13
N HIS A 289 22.21 -5.24 14.18
CA HIS A 289 22.72 -5.28 12.81
C HIS A 289 22.04 -4.27 11.88
N ILE A 290 20.99 -3.58 12.34
CA ILE A 290 20.32 -2.55 11.55
C ILE A 290 21.09 -1.24 11.64
N ASP A 291 21.58 -0.76 10.51
CA ASP A 291 22.41 0.44 10.43
C ASP A 291 21.59 1.72 10.25
N TYR A 292 20.36 1.59 9.74
CA TYR A 292 19.45 2.71 9.51
C TYR A 292 18.00 2.25 9.52
N VAL A 293 17.11 3.08 10.09
CA VAL A 293 15.66 2.92 9.99
C VAL A 293 15.08 4.09 9.19
N ASN A 294 14.49 3.79 8.04
CA ASN A 294 13.59 4.71 7.35
C ASN A 294 12.20 4.53 7.96
N ALA A 295 11.85 5.43 8.87
CA ALA A 295 10.64 5.34 9.66
C ALA A 295 9.40 5.72 8.85
N HIS A 296 8.25 5.18 9.25
CA HIS A 296 6.97 5.66 8.74
C HIS A 296 6.77 7.15 9.04
N GLY A 297 6.99 7.59 10.28
CA GLY A 297 7.21 8.97 10.69
C GLY A 297 6.37 10.01 9.95
N THR A 298 5.06 10.02 10.15
CA THR A 298 4.12 10.91 9.42
C THR A 298 4.06 12.33 9.96
N ALA A 299 4.66 12.59 11.12
CA ALA A 299 4.51 13.82 11.91
C ALA A 299 3.10 13.97 12.53
N THR A 300 2.25 12.97 12.46
CA THR A 300 0.99 12.99 13.23
C THR A 300 1.26 12.65 14.70
N PRO A 301 0.58 13.30 15.66
CA PRO A 301 0.82 13.06 17.09
C PRO A 301 0.72 11.60 17.50
N ASN A 302 -0.30 10.87 17.01
CA ASN A 302 -0.52 9.47 17.38
C ASN A 302 0.53 8.53 16.75
N ASN A 303 0.79 8.63 15.44
CA ASN A 303 1.71 7.72 14.77
C ASN A 303 3.12 7.81 15.34
N ASP A 304 3.66 9.02 15.50
CA ASP A 304 5.07 9.18 15.88
C ASP A 304 5.34 8.72 17.31
N LEU A 305 4.36 8.85 18.22
CA LEU A 305 4.46 8.28 19.57
C LEU A 305 4.39 6.75 19.53
N SER A 306 3.41 6.19 18.80
CA SER A 306 3.24 4.74 18.64
C SER A 306 4.48 4.09 18.01
N GLU A 307 5.00 4.66 16.90
CA GLU A 307 6.20 4.16 16.24
C GLU A 307 7.44 4.30 17.15
N SER A 308 7.57 5.41 17.88
CA SER A 308 8.64 5.58 18.89
C SER A 308 8.61 4.49 19.96
N ALA A 309 7.42 4.14 20.46
CA ALA A 309 7.25 3.05 21.42
C ALA A 309 7.65 1.70 20.83
N ALA A 310 7.22 1.41 19.60
CA ALA A 310 7.59 0.18 18.89
C ALA A 310 9.11 0.09 18.65
N LEU A 311 9.74 1.16 18.16
CA LEU A 311 11.19 1.22 17.93
C LEU A 311 11.99 0.99 19.22
N LYS A 312 11.58 1.62 20.34
CA LYS A 312 12.21 1.39 21.65
C LYS A 312 12.09 -0.06 22.13
N ARG A 313 10.97 -0.71 21.83
CA ARG A 313 10.77 -2.15 22.15
C ARG A 313 11.69 -3.05 21.34
N VAL A 314 11.88 -2.74 20.03
CA VAL A 314 12.74 -3.51 19.14
C VAL A 314 14.22 -3.32 19.48
N PHE A 315 14.68 -2.05 19.54
CA PHE A 315 16.10 -1.72 19.62
C PHE A 315 16.62 -1.52 21.05
N LYS A 316 15.72 -1.35 22.03
CA LYS A 316 16.07 -1.16 23.43
C LYS A 316 17.10 -0.03 23.62
N ASN A 317 18.32 -0.35 24.03
CA ASN A 317 19.40 0.62 24.30
C ASN A 317 20.32 0.85 23.07
N GLN A 318 20.06 0.23 21.94
CA GLN A 318 20.92 0.26 20.75
C GLN A 318 20.14 0.78 19.54
N MET A 319 19.52 1.96 19.70
CA MET A 319 18.76 2.61 18.63
C MET A 319 19.69 3.01 17.47
N PRO A 320 19.50 2.48 16.25
CA PRO A 320 20.22 2.96 15.09
C PRO A 320 19.80 4.38 14.71
N PRO A 321 20.49 5.06 13.80
CA PRO A 321 19.96 6.27 13.18
C PRO A 321 18.56 6.03 12.60
N VAL A 322 17.61 6.91 12.93
CA VAL A 322 16.22 6.86 12.46
C VAL A 322 15.88 8.18 11.80
N SER A 323 15.32 8.19 10.61
CA SER A 323 14.73 9.38 10.03
C SER A 323 13.49 9.06 9.19
N SER A 324 12.59 10.02 9.05
CA SER A 324 11.48 9.95 8.10
C SER A 324 11.79 10.83 6.89
N THR A 325 11.64 10.27 5.71
CA THR A 325 11.81 11.00 4.45
C THR A 325 10.54 11.69 3.97
N LYS A 326 9.44 11.58 4.72
CA LYS A 326 8.19 12.29 4.42
C LYS A 326 8.29 13.81 4.56
N CYS A 327 9.25 14.32 5.32
CA CYS A 327 9.57 15.76 5.35
C CYS A 327 10.17 16.28 4.03
N TYR A 328 10.58 15.39 3.13
CA TYR A 328 11.02 15.74 1.77
C TYR A 328 9.89 15.59 0.75
N THR A 329 9.21 14.46 0.73
CA THR A 329 8.26 14.06 -0.32
C THR A 329 6.81 14.41 -0.02
N GLY A 330 6.49 14.74 1.22
CA GLY A 330 5.13 14.57 1.73
C GLY A 330 4.79 13.10 1.93
N HIS A 331 3.63 12.82 2.48
CA HIS A 331 3.12 11.47 2.64
C HIS A 331 2.45 11.02 1.33
N THR A 332 3.13 10.20 0.56
CA THR A 332 2.67 9.70 -0.74
C THR A 332 1.73 8.50 -0.63
N THR A 333 1.10 8.34 0.54
CA THR A 333 0.10 7.32 0.87
C THR A 333 0.50 5.92 0.40
N SER A 334 -0.18 5.32 -0.57
CA SER A 334 0.10 3.96 -1.05
C SER A 334 1.51 3.77 -1.64
N ALA A 335 2.09 4.80 -2.24
CA ALA A 335 3.42 4.73 -2.86
C ALA A 335 4.58 4.86 -1.85
N SER A 336 4.30 5.23 -0.59
CA SER A 336 5.33 5.52 0.41
C SER A 336 6.36 4.40 0.54
N GLY A 337 5.91 3.15 0.71
CA GLY A 337 6.81 2.03 0.96
C GLY A 337 7.83 1.76 -0.15
N SER A 338 7.45 1.95 -1.42
CA SER A 338 8.37 1.78 -2.54
C SER A 338 9.27 3.00 -2.76
N ILE A 339 8.76 4.22 -2.57
CA ILE A 339 9.58 5.45 -2.60
C ILE A 339 10.66 5.38 -1.53
N GLU A 340 10.30 5.00 -0.31
CA GLU A 340 11.21 4.85 0.82
C GLU A 340 12.19 3.68 0.62
N ALA A 341 11.77 2.60 -0.05
CA ALA A 341 12.67 1.51 -0.44
C ALA A 341 13.75 1.99 -1.44
N VAL A 342 13.38 2.77 -2.47
CA VAL A 342 14.33 3.35 -3.41
C VAL A 342 15.26 4.35 -2.71
N ILE A 343 14.74 5.21 -1.84
CA ILE A 343 15.57 6.13 -1.03
C ILE A 343 16.55 5.35 -0.14
N SER A 344 16.11 4.23 0.45
CA SER A 344 16.97 3.36 1.27
C SER A 344 18.10 2.71 0.44
N LEU A 345 17.82 2.29 -0.80
CA LEU A 345 18.85 1.81 -1.73
C LEU A 345 19.86 2.90 -2.09
N LEU A 346 19.40 4.14 -2.31
CA LEU A 346 20.28 5.29 -2.55
C LEU A 346 21.14 5.60 -1.32
N ALA A 347 20.56 5.63 -0.14
CA ALA A 347 21.25 5.84 1.13
C ALA A 347 22.36 4.79 1.36
N MET A 348 22.02 3.51 1.15
CA MET A 348 22.95 2.40 1.25
C MET A 348 24.08 2.47 0.21
N LYS A 349 23.75 2.78 -1.06
CA LYS A 349 24.73 2.88 -2.14
C LYS A 349 25.73 4.02 -1.94
N HIS A 350 25.25 5.18 -1.48
CA HIS A 350 26.05 6.40 -1.35
C HIS A 350 26.58 6.64 0.07
N GLY A 351 26.23 5.80 1.04
CA GLY A 351 26.78 5.84 2.38
C GLY A 351 26.35 7.09 3.17
N PHE A 352 25.06 7.39 3.22
CA PHE A 352 24.52 8.49 4.01
C PHE A 352 23.17 8.14 4.64
N VAL A 353 22.85 8.78 5.76
CA VAL A 353 21.51 8.75 6.36
C VAL A 353 20.79 10.05 6.02
N PRO A 354 19.63 10.02 5.36
CA PRO A 354 18.85 11.22 5.10
C PRO A 354 18.48 11.97 6.40
N ALA A 355 18.53 13.30 6.36
CA ALA A 355 18.16 14.10 7.52
C ALA A 355 16.65 14.04 7.79
N ASN A 356 16.27 14.04 9.06
CA ASN A 356 14.90 14.29 9.47
C ASN A 356 14.65 15.80 9.52
N LEU A 357 14.20 16.38 8.42
CA LEU A 357 14.12 17.84 8.28
C LEU A 357 13.13 18.45 9.28
N GLY A 358 13.48 19.66 9.74
CA GLY A 358 12.60 20.50 10.56
C GLY A 358 12.52 20.12 12.04
N TRP A 359 13.08 19.00 12.47
CA TRP A 359 13.09 18.60 13.88
C TRP A 359 13.93 19.54 14.73
N LYS A 360 13.40 19.97 15.87
CA LYS A 360 14.04 20.90 16.81
C LYS A 360 13.84 20.51 18.27
N ASN A 361 12.64 20.05 18.60
CA ASN A 361 12.23 19.84 19.97
C ASN A 361 11.96 18.34 20.22
N PRO A 362 12.65 17.72 21.19
CA PRO A 362 12.38 16.32 21.51
C PRO A 362 10.98 16.16 22.11
N MET A 363 10.17 15.27 21.55
CA MET A 363 8.88 14.95 22.14
C MET A 363 9.04 14.07 23.39
N PRO A 364 8.21 14.27 24.42
CA PRO A 364 8.19 13.39 25.58
C PRO A 364 8.00 11.93 25.14
N GLU A 365 8.81 11.04 25.72
CA GLU A 365 8.77 9.60 25.37
C GLU A 365 9.00 9.24 23.90
N GLY A 366 9.40 10.21 23.06
CA GLY A 366 9.74 9.98 21.67
C GLY A 366 11.16 9.43 21.46
N ILE A 367 11.47 9.12 20.21
CA ILE A 367 12.84 8.92 19.75
C ILE A 367 13.47 10.28 19.38
N ILE A 368 14.80 10.30 19.30
CA ILE A 368 15.55 11.42 18.73
C ILE A 368 15.94 11.01 17.31
N PRO A 369 15.36 11.63 16.28
CA PRO A 369 15.67 11.28 14.90
C PRO A 369 17.05 11.80 14.48
N SER A 370 17.62 11.22 13.43
CA SER A 370 18.87 11.65 12.83
C SER A 370 18.70 12.94 12.04
N MET A 371 19.61 13.89 12.22
CA MET A 371 19.67 15.13 11.43
C MET A 371 20.49 14.99 10.16
N GLY A 372 20.77 13.75 9.74
CA GLY A 372 21.61 13.40 8.61
C GLY A 372 23.02 13.00 9.04
N ILE A 373 23.55 11.98 8.41
CA ILE A 373 24.92 11.50 8.63
C ILE A 373 25.57 11.25 7.27
N GLU A 374 26.70 11.87 7.01
CA GLU A 374 27.53 11.63 5.82
C GLU A 374 28.57 10.52 6.13
N ASN A 375 29.02 9.84 5.08
CA ASN A 375 30.03 8.78 5.15
C ASN A 375 29.69 7.69 6.18
N HIS A 376 28.42 7.30 6.22
CA HIS A 376 27.89 6.24 7.09
C HIS A 376 27.75 4.94 6.30
N GLU A 377 28.48 3.92 6.69
CA GLU A 377 28.34 2.60 6.04
C GLU A 377 27.00 1.98 6.45
N ILE A 378 26.20 1.64 5.46
CA ILE A 378 24.87 1.03 5.65
C ILE A 378 24.87 -0.33 4.96
N ASN A 379 24.67 -1.38 5.71
CA ASN A 379 24.56 -2.76 5.23
C ASN A 379 23.12 -3.26 5.30
N HIS A 380 22.34 -2.82 6.30
CA HIS A 380 20.96 -3.22 6.51
C HIS A 380 20.09 -2.01 6.86
N VAL A 381 19.06 -1.79 6.05
CA VAL A 381 18.02 -0.77 6.30
C VAL A 381 16.72 -1.44 6.66
N LEU A 382 16.10 -1.01 7.75
CA LEU A 382 14.71 -1.33 8.08
C LEU A 382 13.83 -0.19 7.53
N CYS A 383 12.88 -0.51 6.67
CA CYS A 383 11.96 0.43 6.05
C CYS A 383 10.53 0.15 6.52
N ASN A 384 9.88 1.12 7.16
CA ASN A 384 8.58 0.97 7.81
C ASN A 384 7.46 1.64 7.03
N SER A 385 6.32 0.97 6.90
CA SER A 385 5.10 1.50 6.30
C SER A 385 3.90 1.05 7.12
N PHE A 386 3.29 1.98 7.87
CA PHE A 386 2.17 1.72 8.77
C PHE A 386 0.91 2.40 8.25
N GLY A 387 -0.13 1.62 7.96
CA GLY A 387 -1.32 2.09 7.27
C GLY A 387 -2.54 2.20 8.17
N PHE A 388 -3.45 3.11 7.81
CA PHE A 388 -4.79 3.12 8.39
C PHE A 388 -5.40 1.72 8.34
N GLY A 389 -6.20 1.38 9.35
CA GLY A 389 -6.71 0.02 9.53
C GLY A 389 -5.75 -0.90 10.28
N GLY A 390 -4.57 -0.40 10.66
CA GLY A 390 -3.55 -1.18 11.34
C GLY A 390 -2.79 -2.13 10.40
N ASN A 391 -2.73 -1.84 9.11
CA ASN A 391 -1.94 -2.61 8.14
C ASN A 391 -0.48 -2.18 8.21
N ASP A 392 0.31 -2.84 9.04
CA ASP A 392 1.69 -2.52 9.31
C ASP A 392 2.64 -3.45 8.56
N SER A 393 3.59 -2.86 7.85
CA SER A 393 4.58 -3.60 7.06
C SER A 393 5.97 -3.03 7.25
N SER A 394 6.96 -3.93 7.29
CA SER A 394 8.38 -3.58 7.39
C SER A 394 9.19 -4.41 6.39
N LEU A 395 10.17 -3.79 5.75
CA LEU A 395 11.09 -4.42 4.81
C LEU A 395 12.52 -4.30 5.32
N ILE A 396 13.34 -5.34 5.13
CA ILE A 396 14.80 -5.28 5.32
C ILE A 396 15.46 -5.30 3.95
N ILE A 397 16.09 -4.18 3.62
CA ILE A 397 16.91 -4.04 2.42
C ILE A 397 18.37 -4.11 2.85
N SER A 398 19.11 -5.03 2.24
CA SER A 398 20.49 -5.35 2.61
C SER A 398 21.45 -5.19 1.43
N ARG A 399 22.70 -4.82 1.73
CA ARG A 399 23.80 -4.76 0.76
C ARG A 399 24.24 -6.15 0.31
N PHE A 400 24.11 -7.13 1.19
CA PHE A 400 24.56 -8.51 0.99
C PHE A 400 23.41 -9.49 1.15
N ALA A 401 23.58 -10.67 0.58
CA ALA A 401 22.66 -11.79 0.76
C ALA A 401 22.50 -12.13 2.25
N ALA A 402 21.32 -12.59 2.64
CA ALA A 402 21.16 -13.22 3.94
C ALA A 402 22.09 -14.44 4.04
N THR A 403 22.72 -14.63 5.21
CA THR A 403 23.46 -15.86 5.46
C THR A 403 22.48 -17.03 5.39
N ASP A 404 22.78 -18.01 4.53
CA ASP A 404 21.95 -19.20 4.37
C ASP A 404 21.68 -19.82 5.76
N LYS A 405 20.45 -19.68 6.25
CA LYS A 405 19.96 -20.59 7.27
C LYS A 405 19.77 -21.93 6.55
N GLU A 406 20.73 -22.84 6.69
CA GLU A 406 20.55 -24.23 6.29
C GLU A 406 19.21 -24.73 6.83
N ASN A 407 18.36 -25.17 5.89
CA ASN A 407 17.15 -25.93 6.18
C ASN A 407 16.05 -25.25 6.99
N ALA A 408 15.30 -24.30 6.38
CA ALA A 408 13.89 -24.30 6.68
C ALA A 408 13.34 -25.69 6.28
N PRO A 409 12.73 -26.46 7.19
CA PRO A 409 12.18 -27.77 6.84
C PRO A 409 11.21 -27.55 5.66
N LYS A 410 11.39 -28.29 4.57
CA LYS A 410 10.31 -28.49 3.59
C LYS A 410 9.22 -29.18 4.39
N SER A 411 8.32 -28.41 4.97
CA SER A 411 7.15 -28.97 5.61
C SER A 411 6.40 -29.74 4.52
N ASN A 412 6.22 -31.04 4.69
CA ASN A 412 5.20 -31.78 3.95
C ASN A 412 3.86 -31.21 4.43
N ILE A 413 3.47 -30.08 3.83
CA ILE A 413 2.19 -29.44 4.11
C ILE A 413 1.16 -30.30 3.38
N GLY A 414 0.16 -30.78 4.13
CA GLY A 414 -0.97 -31.50 3.58
C GLY A 414 -1.74 -30.65 2.56
N ASP A 415 -2.69 -31.27 1.87
CA ASP A 415 -3.54 -30.56 0.92
C ASP A 415 -4.26 -29.38 1.61
N ILE A 416 -4.33 -28.26 0.92
CA ILE A 416 -5.08 -27.09 1.40
C ILE A 416 -6.57 -27.37 1.23
N THR A 417 -7.33 -27.25 2.31
CA THR A 417 -8.77 -27.53 2.36
C THR A 417 -9.56 -26.27 2.70
N VAL A 418 -10.76 -26.18 2.14
CA VAL A 418 -11.77 -25.21 2.55
C VAL A 418 -12.58 -25.80 3.70
N LEU A 419 -12.51 -25.19 4.88
CA LEU A 419 -13.23 -25.64 6.08
C LEU A 419 -14.67 -25.15 6.09
N ALA A 420 -14.90 -23.93 5.62
CA ALA A 420 -16.22 -23.31 5.56
C ALA A 420 -16.28 -22.26 4.46
N GLN A 421 -17.48 -22.02 3.95
CA GLN A 421 -17.78 -20.94 3.02
C GLN A 421 -19.19 -20.41 3.31
N VAL A 422 -19.31 -19.07 3.37
CA VAL A 422 -20.59 -18.38 3.58
C VAL A 422 -20.73 -17.27 2.56
N GLU A 423 -21.90 -17.14 1.98
CA GLU A 423 -22.26 -16.09 1.03
C GLU A 423 -23.47 -15.34 1.54
N ILE A 424 -23.47 -14.02 1.46
CA ILE A 424 -24.54 -13.11 1.86
C ILE A 424 -24.83 -12.16 0.70
N THR A 425 -26.04 -12.23 0.18
CA THR A 425 -26.47 -11.43 -0.99
C THR A 425 -27.84 -10.77 -0.80
N ASP A 426 -28.60 -11.18 0.21
CA ASP A 426 -29.94 -10.65 0.51
C ASP A 426 -29.88 -9.68 1.69
N GLU A 427 -30.54 -8.50 1.52
CA GLU A 427 -30.60 -7.50 2.58
C GLU A 427 -31.28 -7.99 3.86
N SER A 428 -32.23 -8.94 3.75
CA SER A 428 -32.90 -9.52 4.91
C SER A 428 -31.95 -10.28 5.84
N GLU A 429 -30.88 -10.86 5.30
CA GLU A 429 -29.86 -11.56 6.08
C GLU A 429 -29.03 -10.60 6.94
N LEU A 430 -28.91 -9.31 6.54
CA LEU A 430 -28.10 -8.34 7.28
C LEU A 430 -28.62 -8.06 8.69
N GLU A 431 -29.89 -8.36 8.98
CA GLU A 431 -30.44 -8.23 10.33
C GLU A 431 -29.76 -9.19 11.33
N GLU A 432 -29.25 -10.33 10.86
CA GLU A 432 -28.58 -11.33 11.69
C GLU A 432 -27.25 -10.80 12.28
N ILE A 433 -26.69 -9.70 11.74
CA ILE A 433 -25.49 -9.05 12.31
C ILE A 433 -25.68 -8.70 13.79
N ARG A 434 -26.93 -8.49 14.23
CA ARG A 434 -27.28 -8.20 15.64
C ARG A 434 -26.96 -9.33 16.61
N ASN A 435 -26.75 -10.54 16.10
CA ASN A 435 -26.29 -11.68 16.89
C ASN A 435 -24.80 -11.57 17.26
N TYR A 436 -24.04 -10.78 16.50
CA TYR A 436 -22.59 -10.66 16.61
C TYR A 436 -22.13 -9.29 17.12
N VAL A 437 -22.91 -8.23 16.90
CA VAL A 437 -22.56 -6.87 17.29
C VAL A 437 -23.69 -6.17 18.03
N LYS A 438 -23.35 -5.17 18.85
CA LYS A 438 -24.36 -4.39 19.60
C LYS A 438 -25.28 -3.63 18.63
N PRO A 439 -26.59 -3.47 18.95
CA PRO A 439 -27.56 -2.82 18.05
C PRO A 439 -27.16 -1.40 17.63
N LEU A 440 -26.51 -0.64 18.50
CA LEU A 440 -26.06 0.73 18.20
C LEU A 440 -24.92 0.74 17.19
N GLU A 441 -24.01 -0.20 17.30
CA GLU A 441 -22.89 -0.41 16.37
C GLU A 441 -23.44 -0.83 14.99
N ALA A 442 -24.30 -1.84 14.95
CA ALA A 442 -24.94 -2.31 13.73
C ALA A 442 -25.66 -1.19 12.94
N ARG A 443 -26.30 -0.25 13.64
CA ARG A 443 -26.98 0.89 12.99
C ARG A 443 -26.05 1.87 12.28
N ARG A 444 -24.79 1.95 12.71
CA ARG A 444 -23.77 2.86 12.14
C ARG A 444 -22.99 2.25 10.99
N MET A 445 -23.10 0.94 10.79
CA MET A 445 -22.38 0.21 9.73
C MET A 445 -23.13 0.33 8.39
N GLY A 446 -22.38 0.61 7.32
CA GLY A 446 -22.85 0.50 5.93
C GLY A 446 -23.14 -0.96 5.54
N LYS A 447 -23.79 -1.15 4.39
CA LYS A 447 -24.20 -2.50 3.91
C LYS A 447 -22.96 -3.41 3.74
N ILE A 448 -21.93 -2.93 3.07
CA ILE A 448 -20.70 -3.69 2.83
C ILE A 448 -20.03 -4.11 4.15
N MET A 449 -19.99 -3.21 5.16
CA MET A 449 -19.42 -3.52 6.47
C MET A 449 -20.23 -4.59 7.22
N LYS A 450 -21.56 -4.53 7.13
CA LYS A 450 -22.43 -5.54 7.74
C LYS A 450 -22.28 -6.90 7.06
N SER A 451 -22.35 -6.93 5.73
CA SER A 451 -22.30 -8.17 4.96
C SER A 451 -20.94 -8.86 5.08
N SER A 452 -19.84 -8.09 5.01
CA SER A 452 -18.48 -8.64 5.13
C SER A 452 -18.20 -9.21 6.51
N LEU A 453 -18.60 -8.48 7.56
CA LEU A 453 -18.42 -8.98 8.92
C LEU A 453 -19.32 -10.20 9.19
N LEU A 454 -20.58 -10.17 8.74
CA LEU A 454 -21.53 -11.27 8.94
C LEU A 454 -21.06 -12.56 8.25
N SER A 455 -20.69 -12.48 6.95
CA SER A 455 -20.20 -13.66 6.21
C SER A 455 -18.93 -14.24 6.85
N SER A 456 -18.02 -13.37 7.30
CA SER A 456 -16.75 -13.75 7.93
C SER A 456 -16.98 -14.46 9.27
N LEU A 457 -17.81 -13.88 10.15
CA LEU A 457 -18.09 -14.46 11.46
C LEU A 457 -18.85 -15.79 11.35
N LYS A 458 -19.85 -15.89 10.46
CA LYS A 458 -20.54 -17.16 10.19
C LYS A 458 -19.60 -18.24 9.64
N ALA A 459 -18.70 -17.88 8.71
CA ALA A 459 -17.74 -18.83 8.16
C ALA A 459 -16.77 -19.36 9.22
N LEU A 460 -16.27 -18.48 10.10
CA LEU A 460 -15.41 -18.88 11.21
C LEU A 460 -16.14 -19.75 12.23
N GLU A 461 -17.39 -19.42 12.57
CA GLU A 461 -18.24 -20.22 13.47
C GLU A 461 -18.45 -21.64 12.92
N ILE A 462 -18.79 -21.78 11.62
CA ILE A 462 -18.93 -23.09 10.95
C ILE A 462 -17.60 -23.86 10.95
N ALA A 463 -16.48 -23.18 10.74
CA ALA A 463 -15.16 -23.78 10.76
C ALA A 463 -14.67 -24.14 12.18
N GLY A 464 -15.33 -23.67 13.24
CA GLY A 464 -14.90 -23.84 14.63
C GLY A 464 -13.61 -23.09 14.97
N ILE A 465 -13.40 -21.91 14.38
CA ILE A 465 -12.20 -21.07 14.53
C ILE A 465 -12.61 -19.74 15.15
N ASP A 466 -12.06 -19.40 16.31
CA ASP A 466 -12.32 -18.12 16.99
C ASP A 466 -11.59 -16.96 16.30
N THR A 467 -10.32 -17.15 15.96
CA THR A 467 -9.46 -16.16 15.30
C THR A 467 -8.58 -16.85 14.27
N PRO A 468 -8.62 -16.44 12.98
CA PRO A 468 -7.71 -16.98 11.96
C PRO A 468 -6.30 -16.40 12.15
N ASP A 469 -5.28 -17.08 11.58
CA ASP A 469 -3.91 -16.58 11.62
C ASP A 469 -3.67 -15.42 10.63
N ALA A 470 -4.50 -15.31 9.58
CA ALA A 470 -4.42 -14.26 8.57
C ALA A 470 -5.80 -13.91 8.01
N ILE A 471 -5.96 -12.68 7.56
CA ILE A 471 -7.16 -12.18 6.88
C ILE A 471 -6.74 -11.59 5.54
N ILE A 472 -7.32 -12.08 4.44
CA ILE A 472 -7.12 -11.54 3.11
C ILE A 472 -8.47 -11.17 2.53
N THR A 473 -8.63 -9.91 2.15
CA THR A 473 -9.87 -9.44 1.53
C THR A 473 -9.67 -9.09 0.06
N ALA A 474 -10.73 -9.21 -0.69
CA ALA A 474 -10.81 -8.89 -2.11
C ALA A 474 -12.02 -7.99 -2.35
N THR A 475 -11.87 -7.04 -3.24
CA THR A 475 -12.96 -6.18 -3.68
C THR A 475 -12.67 -5.66 -5.09
N ALA A 476 -13.68 -5.46 -5.91
CA ALA A 476 -13.51 -4.80 -7.21
C ALA A 476 -13.60 -3.27 -7.05
N TRP A 477 -14.51 -2.80 -6.22
CA TRP A 477 -14.90 -1.40 -6.14
C TRP A 477 -14.72 -0.77 -4.76
N GLY A 478 -14.48 -1.57 -3.73
CA GLY A 478 -14.33 -1.10 -2.36
C GLY A 478 -15.63 -0.56 -1.76
N CYS A 479 -15.47 0.43 -0.89
CA CYS A 479 -16.56 1.04 -0.13
C CYS A 479 -17.19 2.20 -0.91
N LEU A 480 -17.90 1.90 -2.00
CA LEU A 480 -18.44 2.87 -2.96
C LEU A 480 -19.41 3.86 -2.33
N ASP A 481 -20.32 3.41 -1.45
CA ASP A 481 -21.33 4.30 -0.84
C ASP A 481 -20.66 5.46 -0.08
N TYR A 482 -19.59 5.19 0.63
CA TYR A 482 -18.88 6.23 1.37
C TYR A 482 -18.04 7.14 0.46
N SER A 483 -17.40 6.59 -0.56
CA SER A 483 -16.67 7.38 -1.57
C SER A 483 -17.61 8.31 -2.33
N GLU A 484 -18.76 7.81 -2.78
CA GLU A 484 -19.79 8.58 -3.47
C GLU A 484 -20.36 9.69 -2.59
N ARG A 485 -20.63 9.41 -1.31
CA ARG A 485 -21.09 10.43 -0.35
C ARG A 485 -20.08 11.55 -0.13
N LEU A 486 -18.79 11.21 -0.08
CA LEU A 486 -17.73 12.21 0.06
C LEU A 486 -17.63 13.07 -1.21
N LEU A 487 -17.67 12.46 -2.40
CA LEU A 487 -17.67 13.18 -3.68
C LEU A 487 -18.91 14.09 -3.83
N LYS A 488 -20.10 13.61 -3.45
CA LYS A 488 -21.33 14.45 -3.44
C LYS A 488 -21.18 15.62 -2.48
N GLN A 489 -20.66 15.40 -1.29
CA GLN A 489 -20.43 16.46 -0.33
C GLN A 489 -19.44 17.51 -0.87
N LEU A 490 -18.33 17.06 -1.49
CA LEU A 490 -17.37 17.95 -2.16
C LEU A 490 -18.02 18.79 -3.26
N GLN A 491 -18.93 18.21 -4.02
CA GLN A 491 -19.61 18.89 -5.12
C GLN A 491 -20.67 19.87 -4.63
N GLU A 492 -21.50 19.48 -3.65
CA GLU A 492 -22.67 20.24 -3.20
C GLU A 492 -22.33 21.28 -2.15
N GLU A 493 -21.44 20.96 -1.20
CA GLU A 493 -21.10 21.80 -0.04
C GLU A 493 -19.72 22.46 -0.19
N GLY A 494 -18.91 22.05 -1.20
CA GLY A 494 -17.52 22.48 -1.37
C GLY A 494 -16.58 21.81 -0.38
N GLU A 495 -15.35 22.35 -0.28
CA GLU A 495 -14.24 21.73 0.46
C GLU A 495 -14.18 22.12 1.95
N ALA A 496 -15.03 23.04 2.42
CA ALA A 496 -14.83 23.68 3.72
C ALA A 496 -15.10 22.78 4.94
N LEU A 497 -16.10 21.90 4.87
CA LEU A 497 -16.56 21.10 6.03
C LEU A 497 -17.02 19.70 5.58
N LEU A 498 -16.08 18.76 5.47
CA LEU A 498 -16.42 17.38 5.15
C LEU A 498 -16.59 16.51 6.39
N LYS A 499 -17.42 15.47 6.27
CA LYS A 499 -17.63 14.49 7.35
C LYS A 499 -16.51 13.47 7.40
N PRO A 500 -15.70 13.41 8.48
CA PRO A 500 -14.58 12.47 8.58
C PRO A 500 -14.97 11.03 8.34
N THR A 501 -16.16 10.62 8.78
CA THR A 501 -16.67 9.24 8.67
C THR A 501 -16.71 8.76 7.24
N TYR A 502 -17.01 9.61 6.26
CA TYR A 502 -17.08 9.19 4.87
C TYR A 502 -15.70 8.79 4.36
N PHE A 503 -14.68 9.58 4.65
CA PHE A 503 -13.31 9.27 4.28
C PHE A 503 -12.76 8.04 5.03
N MET A 504 -12.95 7.96 6.35
CA MET A 504 -12.49 6.83 7.16
C MET A 504 -13.04 5.49 6.69
N GLN A 505 -14.26 5.47 6.15
CA GLN A 505 -14.94 4.25 5.70
C GLN A 505 -14.78 3.98 4.19
N SER A 506 -14.13 4.87 3.43
CA SER A 506 -14.01 4.75 1.98
C SER A 506 -12.83 3.89 1.52
N THR A 507 -11.81 3.68 2.36
CA THR A 507 -10.63 2.92 1.96
C THR A 507 -10.95 1.43 1.79
N HIS A 508 -10.37 0.78 0.78
CA HIS A 508 -10.64 -0.63 0.44
C HIS A 508 -10.31 -1.58 1.58
N ASN A 509 -9.20 -1.34 2.28
CA ASN A 509 -8.74 -2.17 3.38
C ASN A 509 -9.57 -2.00 4.68
N THR A 510 -10.46 -1.02 4.74
CA THR A 510 -11.36 -0.83 5.89
C THR A 510 -12.20 -2.09 6.16
N ILE A 511 -12.55 -2.86 5.13
CA ILE A 511 -13.29 -4.12 5.25
C ILE A 511 -12.47 -5.13 6.08
N GLY A 512 -11.28 -5.48 5.61
CA GLY A 512 -10.38 -6.42 6.29
C GLY A 512 -9.96 -5.96 7.68
N SER A 513 -9.72 -4.65 7.83
CA SER A 513 -9.35 -4.04 9.10
C SER A 513 -10.47 -4.12 10.14
N ASN A 514 -11.73 -3.88 9.77
CA ASN A 514 -12.86 -4.02 10.69
C ASN A 514 -13.04 -5.48 11.16
N ILE A 515 -12.84 -6.45 10.27
CA ILE A 515 -12.86 -7.86 10.63
C ILE A 515 -11.71 -8.16 11.61
N ALA A 516 -10.48 -7.68 11.33
CA ALA A 516 -9.32 -7.88 12.20
C ALA A 516 -9.51 -7.25 13.58
N ILE A 517 -9.96 -5.99 13.66
CA ILE A 517 -10.27 -5.29 14.91
C ILE A 517 -11.30 -6.07 15.74
N ARG A 518 -12.35 -6.57 15.09
CA ARG A 518 -13.41 -7.35 15.75
C ARG A 518 -12.91 -8.65 16.34
N LEU A 519 -12.05 -9.35 15.60
CA LEU A 519 -11.49 -10.64 15.98
C LEU A 519 -10.21 -10.52 16.82
N LYS A 520 -9.65 -9.31 16.97
CA LYS A 520 -8.30 -9.08 17.50
C LYS A 520 -7.26 -9.94 16.78
N CYS A 521 -7.38 -10.01 15.46
CA CYS A 521 -6.47 -10.76 14.61
C CYS A 521 -5.28 -9.87 14.24
N HIS A 522 -4.13 -10.16 14.84
CA HIS A 522 -2.89 -9.41 14.64
C HIS A 522 -2.01 -9.98 13.51
N GLY A 523 -2.47 -11.02 12.85
CA GLY A 523 -1.73 -11.67 11.77
C GLY A 523 -1.71 -10.88 10.46
N TYR A 524 -1.26 -11.54 9.41
CA TYR A 524 -1.19 -10.99 8.06
C TYR A 524 -2.56 -10.45 7.61
N ASN A 525 -2.55 -9.22 7.07
CA ASN A 525 -3.77 -8.58 6.60
C ASN A 525 -3.49 -7.82 5.31
N VAL A 526 -4.12 -8.23 4.20
CA VAL A 526 -3.95 -7.61 2.87
C VAL A 526 -5.30 -7.55 2.16
N THR A 527 -5.47 -6.51 1.34
CA THR A 527 -6.65 -6.30 0.51
C THR A 527 -6.25 -6.20 -0.96
N TYR A 528 -6.83 -7.07 -1.78
CA TYR A 528 -6.69 -7.05 -3.24
C TYR A 528 -7.82 -6.25 -3.88
N THR A 529 -7.46 -5.39 -4.84
CA THR A 529 -8.43 -4.58 -5.58
C THR A 529 -8.06 -4.52 -7.06
N HIS A 530 -8.41 -5.58 -7.79
CA HIS A 530 -8.08 -5.77 -9.20
C HIS A 530 -9.28 -6.32 -9.99
N GLY A 531 -10.41 -5.63 -9.85
CA GLY A 531 -11.64 -6.03 -10.51
C GLY A 531 -12.05 -7.47 -10.18
N GLU A 532 -12.53 -8.20 -11.18
CA GLU A 532 -12.98 -9.60 -11.03
C GLU A 532 -11.85 -10.57 -10.62
N LYS A 533 -10.58 -10.22 -10.88
CA LYS A 533 -9.42 -11.06 -10.52
C LYS A 533 -9.03 -10.95 -9.04
N SER A 534 -9.63 -10.05 -8.26
CA SER A 534 -9.26 -9.80 -6.86
C SER A 534 -9.35 -11.05 -5.99
N LEU A 535 -10.41 -11.85 -6.13
CA LEU A 535 -10.61 -13.08 -5.36
C LEU A 535 -9.56 -14.15 -5.71
N ASP A 536 -9.23 -14.31 -6.97
CA ASP A 536 -8.24 -15.30 -7.42
C ASP A 536 -6.86 -15.00 -6.83
N TRP A 537 -6.47 -13.72 -6.82
CA TRP A 537 -5.23 -13.27 -6.18
C TRP A 537 -5.26 -13.46 -4.66
N ALA A 538 -6.37 -13.16 -4.00
CA ALA A 538 -6.54 -13.39 -2.56
C ALA A 538 -6.41 -14.88 -2.20
N ILE A 539 -7.02 -15.77 -2.97
CA ILE A 539 -6.90 -17.23 -2.80
C ILE A 539 -5.48 -17.71 -3.07
N ARG A 540 -4.81 -17.15 -4.10
CA ARG A 540 -3.41 -17.47 -4.42
C ARG A 540 -2.48 -17.11 -3.28
N ASP A 541 -2.62 -15.91 -2.71
CA ASP A 541 -1.84 -15.45 -1.57
C ASP A 541 -2.13 -16.30 -0.32
N ALA A 542 -3.39 -16.61 -0.02
CA ALA A 542 -3.76 -17.49 1.08
C ALA A 542 -3.09 -18.88 0.98
N LYS A 543 -3.03 -19.43 -0.23
CA LYS A 543 -2.32 -20.70 -0.49
C LYS A 543 -0.82 -20.56 -0.23
N LEU A 544 -0.19 -19.46 -0.67
CA LEU A 544 1.23 -19.18 -0.40
C LEU A 544 1.52 -19.09 1.10
N LEU A 545 0.66 -18.38 1.85
CA LEU A 545 0.80 -18.26 3.30
C LEU A 545 0.70 -19.62 4.00
N ILE A 546 -0.28 -20.45 3.65
CA ILE A 546 -0.44 -21.78 4.21
C ILE A 546 0.76 -22.66 3.83
N GLN A 547 1.18 -22.64 2.56
CA GLN A 547 2.32 -23.41 2.06
C GLN A 547 3.66 -23.01 2.68
N SER A 548 3.78 -21.78 3.19
CA SER A 548 4.96 -21.36 3.95
C SER A 548 5.11 -22.07 5.29
N GLY A 549 4.03 -22.72 5.80
CA GLY A 549 3.97 -23.35 7.11
C GLY A 549 3.86 -22.36 8.28
N LYS A 550 3.88 -21.07 8.02
CA LYS A 550 3.78 -20.02 9.05
C LYS A 550 2.33 -19.80 9.50
N TYR A 551 1.39 -19.94 8.58
CA TYR A 551 -0.05 -19.71 8.81
C TYR A 551 -0.81 -21.02 8.61
N LYS A 552 -1.65 -21.40 9.59
CA LYS A 552 -2.45 -22.64 9.55
C LYS A 552 -3.84 -22.39 9.01
N THR A 553 -4.40 -21.23 9.33
CA THR A 553 -5.78 -20.85 9.00
C THR A 553 -5.80 -19.45 8.40
N VAL A 554 -6.46 -19.30 7.26
CA VAL A 554 -6.60 -18.02 6.55
C VAL A 554 -8.08 -17.78 6.25
N LEU A 555 -8.59 -16.63 6.67
CA LEU A 555 -9.88 -16.13 6.25
C LEU A 555 -9.70 -15.33 4.96
N VAL A 556 -10.32 -15.79 3.87
CA VAL A 556 -10.38 -15.07 2.59
C VAL A 556 -11.79 -14.54 2.41
N GLY A 557 -11.93 -13.26 2.09
CA GLY A 557 -13.23 -12.63 1.82
C GLY A 557 -13.25 -11.89 0.50
N VAL A 558 -14.36 -11.94 -0.25
CA VAL A 558 -14.66 -11.01 -1.34
C VAL A 558 -15.92 -10.24 -1.02
N HIS A 559 -15.83 -8.92 -1.06
CA HIS A 559 -16.89 -8.04 -0.60
C HIS A 559 -17.00 -6.83 -1.50
N ASP A 560 -18.15 -6.64 -2.11
CA ASP A 560 -18.44 -5.53 -3.00
C ASP A 560 -19.81 -4.92 -2.73
N GLU A 561 -19.98 -3.66 -3.05
CA GLU A 561 -21.26 -2.98 -3.09
C GLU A 561 -21.40 -2.16 -4.39
N VAL A 562 -22.63 -1.94 -4.80
CA VAL A 562 -22.96 -1.11 -5.96
C VAL A 562 -24.04 -0.13 -5.58
N THR A 563 -23.73 1.15 -5.68
CA THR A 563 -24.69 2.23 -5.49
C THR A 563 -25.62 2.37 -6.70
N PRO A 564 -26.80 3.01 -6.56
CA PRO A 564 -27.66 3.30 -7.71
C PRO A 564 -26.97 4.13 -8.79
N MET A 565 -26.14 5.11 -8.42
CA MET A 565 -25.37 5.92 -9.36
C MET A 565 -24.37 5.07 -10.13
N MET A 566 -23.55 4.30 -9.42
CA MET A 566 -22.54 3.43 -10.06
C MET A 566 -23.20 2.40 -10.99
N ARG A 567 -24.33 1.83 -10.59
CA ARG A 567 -25.11 0.90 -11.43
C ARG A 567 -25.52 1.56 -12.75
N SER A 568 -26.07 2.76 -12.69
CA SER A 568 -26.47 3.54 -13.87
C SER A 568 -25.26 3.83 -14.78
N LEU A 569 -24.13 4.24 -14.21
CA LEU A 569 -22.92 4.52 -14.98
C LEU A 569 -22.39 3.25 -15.69
N MET A 570 -22.32 2.14 -14.99
CA MET A 570 -21.86 0.87 -15.55
C MET A 570 -22.78 0.33 -16.65
N GLU A 571 -24.11 0.43 -16.47
CA GLU A 571 -25.07 0.06 -17.50
C GLU A 571 -24.88 0.88 -18.78
N ARG A 572 -24.69 2.21 -18.64
CA ARG A 572 -24.40 3.12 -19.75
C ARG A 572 -23.06 2.79 -20.44
N LEU A 573 -22.05 2.33 -19.69
CA LEU A 573 -20.77 1.87 -20.20
C LEU A 573 -20.81 0.44 -20.78
N GLY A 574 -21.95 -0.26 -20.71
CA GLY A 574 -22.07 -1.65 -21.13
C GLY A 574 -21.31 -2.64 -20.25
N ILE A 575 -21.00 -2.26 -19.02
CA ILE A 575 -20.31 -3.09 -18.04
C ILE A 575 -21.35 -3.88 -17.23
N LYS A 576 -21.15 -5.19 -17.16
CA LYS A 576 -22.04 -6.06 -16.37
C LYS A 576 -21.86 -5.77 -14.87
N VAL A 577 -22.97 -5.57 -14.18
CA VAL A 577 -23.02 -5.30 -12.75
C VAL A 577 -23.69 -6.47 -12.04
N MET A 578 -23.29 -6.74 -10.79
CA MET A 578 -23.99 -7.71 -9.95
C MET A 578 -25.47 -7.31 -9.77
N PRO A 579 -26.41 -8.27 -9.69
CA PRO A 579 -27.85 -7.97 -9.59
C PRO A 579 -28.22 -7.34 -8.24
N SER A 580 -27.59 -7.76 -7.16
CA SER A 580 -27.81 -7.23 -5.79
C SER A 580 -27.10 -5.88 -5.57
N SER A 581 -27.49 -5.16 -4.50
CA SER A 581 -26.81 -3.91 -4.10
C SER A 581 -25.47 -4.17 -3.40
N PHE A 582 -25.20 -5.40 -3.00
CA PHE A 582 -23.93 -5.87 -2.45
C PHE A 582 -23.76 -7.37 -2.69
N TYR A 583 -22.51 -7.82 -2.57
CA TYR A 583 -22.12 -9.22 -2.56
C TYR A 583 -21.04 -9.42 -1.51
N SER A 584 -21.19 -10.46 -0.70
CA SER A 584 -20.20 -10.79 0.32
C SER A 584 -20.03 -12.30 0.46
N LYS A 585 -18.80 -12.77 0.31
CA LYS A 585 -18.45 -14.18 0.46
C LYS A 585 -17.18 -14.31 1.30
N ALA A 586 -17.24 -15.17 2.30
CA ALA A 586 -16.12 -15.50 3.15
C ALA A 586 -15.79 -16.99 3.06
N ILE A 587 -14.51 -17.31 3.01
CA ILE A 587 -13.94 -18.66 2.85
C ILE A 587 -12.89 -18.86 3.94
N VAL A 588 -12.99 -19.90 4.73
CA VAL A 588 -11.96 -20.30 5.70
C VAL A 588 -11.14 -21.41 5.10
N MET A 589 -9.84 -21.16 4.91
CA MET A 589 -8.89 -22.11 4.33
C MET A 589 -7.91 -22.58 5.41
N SER A 590 -7.49 -23.84 5.32
CA SER A 590 -6.53 -24.43 6.26
C SER A 590 -5.66 -25.47 5.58
N CYS A 591 -4.49 -25.74 6.17
CA CYS A 591 -3.73 -26.96 5.88
C CYS A 591 -4.54 -28.17 6.35
N GLY A 592 -4.76 -29.15 5.47
CA GLY A 592 -5.33 -30.43 5.85
C GLY A 592 -4.54 -31.10 6.98
N ARG A 593 -5.24 -31.76 7.90
CA ARG A 593 -4.64 -32.49 9.03
C ARG A 593 -3.83 -33.69 8.54
#